data_ac87c71d19cc2454a725ddf7c990e1e6
#
_entry.id   ac87c71d19cc2454a725ddf7c990e1e6
#
_cell.length_a   1.000
_cell.length_b   1.000
_cell.length_c   1.000
_cell.angle_alpha   90.00
_cell.angle_beta   90.00
_cell.angle_gamma   90.00
#
_symmetry.space_group_name_H-M   'P 1'
#
loop_
_entity.id
_entity.type
_entity.pdbx_description
1 polymer ?
#
loop_
_entity_poly.entity_id
_entity_poly.type
_entity_poly.pdbx_seq_one_letter_code
_entity_poly.pdbx_strand_id
1 'polypeptide(L)'
;MENNEITALAAEAERALAPIFAEIDENSYRRTADVLAAFENNKVSDGCFAGTSGYGYDDKGREVLDRVYAEVFGTEAALVRINFVNGTHALSTGLFALLRPGDTLFSVAGKPYDTLEEVIG
;
A
#
# COMPACT_ATOMS: atom_id res chain seq x y z
N MET A 1 36.37 -10.47 -26.43
CA MET A 1 35.31 -10.73 -27.42
C MET A 1 33.96 -11.01 -26.75
N GLU A 2 33.93 -11.78 -25.65
CA GLU A 2 32.66 -12.07 -24.93
C GLU A 2 31.89 -10.83 -24.39
N ASN A 3 32.59 -9.77 -24.01
CA ASN A 3 31.96 -8.57 -23.44
C ASN A 3 31.10 -7.79 -24.44
N ASN A 4 31.37 -7.92 -25.74
CA ASN A 4 30.68 -7.21 -26.80
C ASN A 4 29.32 -7.89 -27.16
N GLU A 5 29.24 -9.21 -27.08
CA GLU A 5 28.02 -9.98 -27.35
C GLU A 5 26.99 -9.77 -26.20
N ILE A 6 27.45 -9.79 -24.96
CA ILE A 6 26.60 -9.54 -23.79
C ILE A 6 26.02 -8.11 -23.85
N THR A 7 26.86 -7.14 -24.18
CA THR A 7 26.42 -5.73 -24.32
C THR A 7 25.39 -5.58 -25.47
N ALA A 8 25.59 -6.29 -26.58
CA ALA A 8 24.63 -6.24 -27.69
C ALA A 8 23.27 -6.87 -27.31
N LEU A 9 23.28 -8.02 -26.63
CA LEU A 9 22.08 -8.68 -26.12
C LEU A 9 21.34 -7.80 -25.10
N ALA A 10 22.08 -7.17 -24.17
CA ALA A 10 21.49 -6.23 -23.22
C ALA A 10 20.79 -5.06 -23.93
N ALA A 11 21.46 -4.44 -24.89
CA ALA A 11 20.89 -3.35 -25.66
C ALA A 11 19.67 -3.76 -26.52
N GLU A 12 19.62 -4.99 -26.99
CA GLU A 12 18.44 -5.54 -27.67
C GLU A 12 17.28 -5.75 -26.71
N ALA A 13 17.53 -6.33 -25.53
CA ALA A 13 16.53 -6.50 -24.49
C ALA A 13 15.97 -5.16 -24.00
N GLU A 14 16.82 -4.17 -23.77
CA GLU A 14 16.39 -2.82 -23.38
C GLU A 14 15.49 -2.17 -24.43
N ARG A 15 15.84 -2.30 -25.72
CA ARG A 15 15.00 -1.78 -26.81
C ARG A 15 13.64 -2.49 -26.88
N ALA A 16 13.63 -3.80 -26.69
CA ALA A 16 12.39 -4.58 -26.69
C ALA A 16 11.46 -4.22 -25.53
N LEU A 17 12.03 -3.88 -24.36
CA LEU A 17 11.29 -3.54 -23.15
C LEU A 17 10.94 -2.05 -23.04
N ALA A 18 11.54 -1.17 -23.82
CA ALA A 18 11.33 0.27 -23.75
C ALA A 18 9.84 0.70 -23.76
N PRO A 19 8.94 0.11 -24.57
CA PRO A 19 7.53 0.45 -24.53
C PRO A 19 6.86 0.07 -23.21
N ILE A 20 7.25 -1.06 -22.62
CA ILE A 20 6.73 -1.54 -21.33
C ILE A 20 7.19 -0.62 -20.20
N PHE A 21 8.45 -0.23 -20.20
CA PHE A 21 8.98 0.73 -19.22
C PHE A 21 8.28 2.09 -19.34
N ALA A 22 8.04 2.57 -20.53
CA ALA A 22 7.31 3.84 -20.74
C ALA A 22 5.87 3.77 -20.17
N GLU A 23 5.17 2.64 -20.29
CA GLU A 23 3.85 2.44 -19.70
C GLU A 23 3.92 2.40 -18.16
N ILE A 24 4.93 1.75 -17.60
CA ILE A 24 5.18 1.70 -16.15
C ILE A 24 5.47 3.09 -15.62
N ASP A 25 6.33 3.86 -16.29
CA ASP A 25 6.70 5.22 -15.90
C ASP A 25 5.48 6.16 -15.92
N GLU A 26 4.66 6.10 -16.95
CA GLU A 26 3.42 6.88 -17.05
C GLU A 26 2.42 6.51 -15.94
N ASN A 27 2.29 5.22 -15.64
CA ASN A 27 1.45 4.79 -14.53
C ASN A 27 2.00 5.26 -13.19
N SER A 28 3.30 5.15 -12.97
CA SER A 28 3.98 5.64 -11.76
C SER A 28 3.79 7.14 -11.58
N TYR A 29 3.94 7.92 -12.66
CA TYR A 29 3.70 9.36 -12.65
C TYR A 29 2.27 9.69 -12.20
N ARG A 30 1.27 9.06 -12.81
CA ARG A 30 -0.14 9.29 -12.45
C ARG A 30 -0.42 8.94 -10.99
N ARG A 31 0.06 7.79 -10.51
CA ARG A 31 -0.13 7.38 -9.11
C ARG A 31 0.55 8.32 -8.12
N THR A 32 1.72 8.81 -8.47
CA THR A 32 2.42 9.82 -7.66
C THR A 32 1.62 11.13 -7.61
N ALA A 33 1.07 11.56 -8.74
CA ALA A 33 0.21 12.74 -8.78
C ALA A 33 -1.06 12.59 -7.92
N ASP A 34 -1.71 11.41 -7.94
CA ASP A 34 -2.86 11.11 -7.09
C ASP A 34 -2.50 11.22 -5.59
N VAL A 35 -1.35 10.69 -5.19
CA VAL A 35 -0.87 10.78 -3.80
C VAL A 35 -0.60 12.23 -3.41
N LEU A 36 0.09 13.01 -4.27
CA LEU A 36 0.36 14.43 -3.99
C LEU A 36 -0.92 15.24 -3.88
N ALA A 37 -1.91 14.98 -4.73
CA ALA A 37 -3.23 15.61 -4.65
C ALA A 37 -3.92 15.29 -3.31
N ALA A 38 -3.85 14.05 -2.83
CA ALA A 38 -4.39 13.68 -1.53
C ALA A 38 -3.69 14.41 -0.37
N PHE A 39 -2.38 14.64 -0.46
CA PHE A 39 -1.65 15.46 0.51
C PHE A 39 -2.15 16.92 0.52
N GLU A 40 -2.33 17.53 -0.65
CA GLU A 40 -2.83 18.89 -0.78
C GLU A 40 -4.28 19.02 -0.27
N ASN A 41 -5.15 18.11 -0.67
CA ASN A 41 -6.58 18.12 -0.30
C ASN A 41 -6.76 17.98 1.22
N ASN A 42 -5.94 17.15 1.86
CA ASN A 42 -5.96 16.91 3.31
C ASN A 42 -5.12 17.90 4.11
N LYS A 43 -4.56 18.94 3.45
CA LYS A 43 -3.80 20.01 4.12
C LYS A 43 -2.64 19.47 4.97
N VAL A 44 -1.90 18.51 4.44
CA VAL A 44 -0.67 18.02 5.10
C VAL A 44 0.29 19.18 5.28
N SER A 45 0.80 19.36 6.48
CA SER A 45 1.70 20.44 6.85
C SER A 45 2.69 19.98 7.92
N ASP A 46 3.72 20.77 8.23
CA ASP A 46 4.72 20.45 9.26
C ASP A 46 4.10 20.04 10.60
N GLY A 47 2.97 20.64 10.95
CA GLY A 47 2.24 20.29 12.18
C GLY A 47 1.71 18.84 12.21
N CYS A 48 1.60 18.18 11.05
CA CYS A 48 1.22 16.76 11.00
C CYS A 48 2.36 15.81 11.38
N PHE A 49 3.59 16.29 11.40
CA PHE A 49 4.79 15.54 11.76
C PHE A 49 5.26 15.81 13.20
N ALA A 50 4.56 16.68 13.92
CA ALA A 50 4.86 16.92 15.32
C ALA A 50 4.59 15.67 16.16
N GLY A 51 5.46 15.39 17.12
CA GLY A 51 5.26 14.29 18.07
C GLY A 51 4.02 14.53 18.94
N THR A 52 3.29 13.46 19.25
CA THR A 52 2.13 13.48 20.13
C THR A 52 2.29 12.51 21.31
N SER A 53 1.42 12.60 22.30
CA SER A 53 1.41 11.66 23.43
C SER A 53 1.00 10.23 23.05
N GLY A 54 0.37 10.06 21.88
CA GLY A 54 -0.15 8.78 21.42
C GLY A 54 -1.50 8.37 22.01
N TYR A 55 -2.08 9.21 22.89
CA TYR A 55 -3.40 8.93 23.49
C TYR A 55 -4.60 9.40 22.66
N GLY A 56 -4.36 9.87 21.44
CA GLY A 56 -5.42 10.30 20.52
C GLY A 56 -5.95 11.71 20.75
N TYR A 57 -5.42 12.45 21.71
CA TYR A 57 -5.73 13.85 21.94
C TYR A 57 -4.84 14.73 21.05
N ASP A 58 -5.49 15.54 20.22
CA ASP A 58 -4.81 16.48 19.29
C ASP A 58 -3.80 15.81 18.36
N ASP A 59 -4.04 14.54 18.01
CA ASP A 59 -3.18 13.78 17.09
C ASP A 59 -3.54 14.06 15.62
N LYS A 60 -3.37 15.31 15.23
CA LYS A 60 -3.67 15.78 13.87
C LYS A 60 -2.99 14.96 12.80
N GLY A 61 -1.75 14.52 13.03
CA GLY A 61 -0.99 13.74 12.05
C GLY A 61 -1.65 12.41 11.72
N ARG A 62 -2.13 11.68 12.72
CA ARG A 62 -2.84 10.39 12.51
C ARG A 62 -4.14 10.55 11.75
N GLU A 63 -4.95 11.53 12.14
CA GLU A 63 -6.23 11.79 11.48
C GLU A 63 -6.04 12.20 10.02
N VAL A 64 -5.04 13.04 9.74
CA VAL A 64 -4.69 13.44 8.38
C VAL A 64 -4.19 12.24 7.57
N LEU A 65 -3.35 11.39 8.16
CA LEU A 65 -2.83 10.18 7.51
C LEU A 65 -3.95 9.22 7.11
N ASP A 66 -4.92 8.98 8.02
CA ASP A 66 -6.09 8.15 7.71
C ASP A 66 -6.88 8.71 6.51
N ARG A 67 -7.11 10.03 6.46
CA ARG A 67 -7.80 10.66 5.33
C ARG A 67 -7.03 10.58 4.02
N VAL A 68 -5.72 10.80 4.05
CA VAL A 68 -4.86 10.65 2.87
C VAL A 68 -4.95 9.22 2.32
N TYR A 69 -4.84 8.21 3.17
CA TYR A 69 -4.98 6.81 2.75
C TYR A 69 -6.38 6.51 2.21
N ALA A 70 -7.42 6.97 2.88
CA ALA A 70 -8.79 6.79 2.41
C ALA A 70 -8.99 7.38 1.00
N GLU A 71 -8.48 8.58 0.75
CA GLU A 71 -8.56 9.25 -0.55
C GLU A 71 -7.75 8.52 -1.64
N VAL A 72 -6.50 8.16 -1.36
CA VAL A 72 -5.62 7.46 -2.31
C VAL A 72 -6.20 6.11 -2.74
N PHE A 73 -6.81 5.36 -1.80
CA PHE A 73 -7.41 4.06 -2.06
C PHE A 73 -8.88 4.12 -2.45
N GLY A 74 -9.50 5.31 -2.46
CA GLY A 74 -10.91 5.49 -2.80
C GLY A 74 -11.86 4.78 -1.82
N THR A 75 -11.50 4.74 -0.53
CA THR A 75 -12.29 4.11 0.54
C THR A 75 -12.98 5.16 1.40
N GLU A 76 -14.06 4.77 2.07
CA GLU A 76 -14.80 5.63 3.00
C GLU A 76 -13.94 6.06 4.20
N ALA A 77 -13.10 5.15 4.69
CA ALA A 77 -12.19 5.40 5.82
C ALA A 77 -10.94 4.53 5.71
N ALA A 78 -9.90 4.92 6.44
CA ALA A 78 -8.70 4.12 6.63
C ALA A 78 -8.27 4.16 8.10
N LEU A 79 -7.55 3.13 8.53
CA LEU A 79 -6.92 3.05 9.84
C LEU A 79 -5.43 2.74 9.67
N VAL A 80 -4.59 3.77 9.77
CA VAL A 80 -3.15 3.64 9.57
C VAL A 80 -2.44 3.85 10.91
N ARG A 81 -1.91 2.76 11.46
CA ARG A 81 -1.27 2.78 12.80
C ARG A 81 0.03 1.99 12.80
N ILE A 82 1.04 2.54 13.46
CA ILE A 82 2.32 1.85 13.70
C ILE A 82 2.17 0.60 14.59
N ASN A 83 1.04 0.48 15.27
CA ASN A 83 0.70 -0.68 16.11
C ASN A 83 0.42 -1.94 15.29
N PHE A 84 0.12 -1.83 14.00
CA PHE A 84 0.13 -2.96 13.09
C PHE A 84 1.57 -3.37 12.79
N VAL A 85 2.05 -4.40 13.48
CA VAL A 85 3.46 -4.79 13.44
C VAL A 85 3.90 -5.40 12.11
N ASN A 86 2.95 -5.95 11.34
CA ASN A 86 3.18 -6.52 10.00
C ASN A 86 1.86 -6.67 9.22
N GLY A 87 1.96 -7.11 7.97
CA GLY A 87 0.80 -7.33 7.10
C GLY A 87 -0.17 -8.39 7.62
N THR A 88 0.34 -9.50 8.18
CA THR A 88 -0.51 -10.55 8.77
C THR A 88 -1.35 -9.99 9.92
N HIS A 89 -0.78 -9.17 10.78
CA HIS A 89 -1.53 -8.50 11.87
C HIS A 89 -2.65 -7.60 11.31
N ALA A 90 -2.37 -6.82 10.28
CA ALA A 90 -3.38 -5.96 9.66
C ALA A 90 -4.51 -6.79 9.01
N LEU A 91 -4.17 -7.85 8.27
CA LEU A 91 -5.15 -8.76 7.66
C LEU A 91 -5.99 -9.49 8.71
N SER A 92 -5.36 -10.02 9.76
CA SER A 92 -6.05 -10.70 10.87
C SER A 92 -7.02 -9.77 11.57
N THR A 93 -6.62 -8.52 11.82
CA THR A 93 -7.49 -7.51 12.42
C THR A 93 -8.72 -7.24 11.54
N GLY A 94 -8.52 -7.13 10.23
CA GLY A 94 -9.61 -6.97 9.28
C GLY A 94 -10.57 -8.17 9.27
N LEU A 95 -10.03 -9.39 9.24
CA LEU A 95 -10.83 -10.62 9.28
C LEU A 95 -11.66 -10.72 10.57
N PHE A 96 -11.05 -10.48 11.74
CA PHE A 96 -11.76 -10.51 13.03
C PHE A 96 -12.79 -9.39 13.19
N ALA A 97 -12.62 -8.27 12.51
CA ALA A 97 -13.64 -7.22 12.47
C ALA A 97 -14.89 -7.63 11.67
N LEU A 98 -14.71 -8.40 10.60
CA LEU A 98 -15.75 -8.77 9.64
C LEU A 98 -16.41 -10.12 9.95
N LEU A 99 -15.65 -11.08 10.48
CA LEU A 99 -16.05 -12.48 10.63
C LEU A 99 -16.16 -12.88 12.10
N ARG A 100 -16.96 -13.92 12.35
CA ARG A 100 -17.13 -14.56 13.66
C ARG A 100 -16.82 -16.07 13.53
N PRO A 101 -16.47 -16.76 14.62
CA PRO A 101 -16.32 -18.21 14.61
C PRO A 101 -17.56 -18.90 14.03
N GLY A 102 -17.37 -19.72 12.99
CA GLY A 102 -18.43 -20.39 12.25
C GLY A 102 -18.86 -19.72 10.96
N ASP A 103 -18.39 -18.48 10.69
CA ASP A 103 -18.60 -17.85 9.38
C ASP A 103 -17.74 -18.55 8.32
N THR A 104 -18.18 -18.46 7.06
CA THR A 104 -17.47 -19.06 5.93
C THR A 104 -16.65 -18.00 5.19
N LEU A 105 -15.33 -18.23 5.12
CA LEU A 105 -14.42 -17.48 4.26
C LEU A 105 -14.20 -18.25 2.95
N PHE A 106 -14.67 -17.72 1.82
CA PHE A 106 -14.48 -18.33 0.51
C PHE A 106 -13.39 -17.64 -0.30
N SER A 107 -12.28 -18.33 -0.55
CA SER A 107 -11.15 -17.81 -1.32
C SER A 107 -11.31 -18.17 -2.81
N VAL A 108 -11.68 -17.18 -3.64
CA VAL A 108 -11.94 -17.39 -5.08
C VAL A 108 -10.68 -17.53 -5.92
N ALA A 109 -9.55 -17.02 -5.44
CA ALA A 109 -8.29 -16.98 -6.18
C ALA A 109 -7.29 -18.10 -5.78
N GLY A 110 -7.71 -19.02 -4.91
CA GLY A 110 -6.87 -20.10 -4.41
C GLY A 110 -6.63 -20.01 -2.90
N LYS A 111 -5.69 -20.82 -2.41
CA LYS A 111 -5.39 -20.90 -0.97
C LYS A 111 -4.90 -19.53 -0.44
N PRO A 112 -5.41 -19.09 0.71
CA PRO A 112 -4.89 -17.90 1.39
C PRO A 112 -3.40 -18.02 1.69
N TYR A 113 -2.76 -16.87 1.94
CA TYR A 113 -1.36 -16.82 2.33
C TYR A 113 -1.12 -17.66 3.60
N ASP A 114 -0.05 -18.43 3.63
CA ASP A 114 0.21 -19.45 4.65
C ASP A 114 0.19 -18.90 6.10
N THR A 115 0.68 -17.69 6.33
CA THR A 115 0.66 -17.05 7.66
C THR A 115 -0.76 -16.73 8.15
N LEU A 116 -1.78 -16.83 7.31
CA LEU A 116 -3.19 -16.64 7.68
C LEU A 116 -3.88 -17.95 8.04
N GLU A 117 -3.27 -19.11 7.81
CA GLU A 117 -3.90 -20.40 8.09
C GLU A 117 -4.31 -20.54 9.56
N GLU A 118 -3.41 -20.18 10.48
CA GLU A 118 -3.68 -20.22 11.92
C GLU A 118 -4.73 -19.17 12.37
N VAL A 119 -4.92 -18.12 11.58
CA VAL A 119 -5.90 -17.05 11.86
C VAL A 119 -7.29 -17.47 11.40
N ILE A 120 -7.36 -18.20 10.29
CA ILE A 120 -8.61 -18.63 9.67
C ILE A 120 -9.14 -19.90 10.35
N GLY A 121 -8.24 -20.82 10.74
CA GLY A 121 -8.58 -22.10 11.41
C GLY A 121 -8.62 -23.29 10.48
#